data_2d0602c947d2db33195f750d6b2a9db6
#
_entry.id   2d0602c947d2db33195f750d6b2a9db6
#
_cell.length_a   1.000
_cell.length_b   1.000
_cell.length_c   1.000
_cell.angle_alpha   90.00
_cell.angle_beta   90.00
_cell.angle_gamma   90.00
#
_symmetry.space_group_name_H-M   'P 1'
#
loop_
_entity.id
_entity.type
_entity.pdbx_description
1 polymer ?
#
loop_
_entity_poly.entity_id
_entity_poly.type
_entity_poly.pdbx_seq_one_letter_code
_entity_poly.pdbx_strand_id
1 'polypeptide(L)'
;NKIYIEYTNATISETKNINKINLGEYTNILNNDIDIICNFLCNLITRIFQIVEFFIIYAYFISFNFTIFIITIIISILMIIVYIKAGKKVQKLNIKRKSSLDNKTIMLHKLYSALADKKSTITSTMNLLSKDNKTYLRANYKYNVVIQGIIYFVLGVIEVSRYIIILYSIYLVSIGNIEIGTILLIYSYYGKILSNFEVLGTITADYQSFTVSLTRLNKITMKENIAN
;
A
#
# COMPACT_ATOMS: atom_id res chain seq x y z
N ASN A 1 11.82 -3.53 17.22
CA ASN A 1 12.66 -4.49 17.96
C ASN A 1 11.86 -5.35 18.94
N LYS A 2 10.90 -4.80 19.71
CA LYS A 2 10.15 -5.57 20.71
C LYS A 2 9.26 -6.64 20.08
N ILE A 3 8.53 -6.29 19.01
CA ILE A 3 7.69 -7.23 18.24
C ILE A 3 8.55 -8.34 17.60
N TYR A 4 9.73 -7.99 17.07
CA TYR A 4 10.65 -8.96 16.50
C TYR A 4 11.21 -9.91 17.55
N ILE A 5 11.57 -9.41 18.73
CA ILE A 5 12.11 -10.22 19.85
C ILE A 5 11.02 -11.13 20.44
N GLU A 6 9.80 -10.62 20.66
CA GLU A 6 8.68 -11.43 21.14
C GLU A 6 8.34 -12.55 20.15
N TYR A 7 8.32 -12.22 18.85
CA TYR A 7 8.03 -13.20 17.80
C TYR A 7 9.14 -14.27 17.67
N THR A 8 10.42 -13.89 17.77
CA THR A 8 11.53 -14.86 17.76
C THR A 8 11.58 -15.71 19.03
N ASN A 9 11.26 -15.16 20.19
CA ASN A 9 11.20 -15.90 21.44
C ASN A 9 10.05 -16.91 21.46
N ALA A 10 8.87 -16.50 20.97
CA ALA A 10 7.72 -17.39 20.80
C ALA A 10 8.06 -18.60 19.92
N THR A 11 8.78 -18.39 18.83
CA THR A 11 9.20 -19.45 17.91
C THR A 11 10.31 -20.35 18.46
N ILE A 12 11.22 -19.85 19.26
CA ILE A 12 12.24 -20.69 19.92
C ILE A 12 11.60 -21.66 20.92
N SER A 13 10.49 -21.27 21.58
CA SER A 13 9.73 -22.16 22.46
C SER A 13 8.96 -23.25 21.70
N GLU A 14 8.54 -22.99 20.45
CA GLU A 14 7.85 -23.96 19.57
C GLU A 14 8.77 -24.96 18.84
N THR A 15 10.10 -24.80 18.90
CA THR A 15 11.04 -25.70 18.20
C THR A 15 10.89 -27.21 18.56
N LYS A 16 10.12 -27.53 19.58
CA LYS A 16 9.71 -28.92 19.88
C LYS A 16 8.65 -29.48 18.91
N ASN A 17 8.01 -28.65 18.08
CA ASN A 17 6.96 -29.03 17.12
C ASN A 17 7.25 -28.60 15.68
N ILE A 18 8.52 -28.52 15.29
CA ILE A 18 9.02 -28.01 13.99
C ILE A 18 8.40 -28.69 12.75
N ASN A 19 7.82 -29.87 12.88
CA ASN A 19 7.23 -30.61 11.75
C ASN A 19 5.92 -30.05 11.20
N LYS A 20 5.33 -28.98 11.81
CA LYS A 20 4.04 -28.40 11.39
C LYS A 20 4.11 -26.96 10.91
N ILE A 21 5.24 -26.25 11.08
CA ILE A 21 5.37 -24.86 10.67
C ILE A 21 5.87 -24.81 9.25
N ASN A 22 5.15 -24.05 8.40
CA ASN A 22 5.57 -23.76 7.05
C ASN A 22 6.73 -22.77 7.08
N LEU A 23 7.97 -23.27 7.05
CA LEU A 23 9.20 -22.49 7.20
C LEU A 23 9.27 -21.30 6.22
N GLY A 24 8.74 -21.45 5.00
CA GLY A 24 8.72 -20.38 4.01
C GLY A 24 7.74 -19.26 4.34
N GLU A 25 6.57 -19.60 4.88
CA GLU A 25 5.60 -18.61 5.36
C GLU A 25 6.17 -17.83 6.55
N TYR A 26 6.78 -18.53 7.48
CA TYR A 26 7.41 -17.97 8.66
C TYR A 26 8.55 -17.01 8.31
N THR A 27 9.45 -17.40 7.43
CA THR A 27 10.56 -16.56 6.97
C THR A 27 10.05 -15.29 6.28
N ASN A 28 8.97 -15.40 5.48
CA ASN A 28 8.37 -14.22 4.84
C ASN A 28 7.69 -13.28 5.84
N ILE A 29 7.08 -13.80 6.89
CA ILE A 29 6.49 -12.97 7.95
C ILE A 29 7.59 -12.20 8.70
N LEU A 30 8.67 -12.88 9.09
CA LEU A 30 9.79 -12.23 9.77
C LEU A 30 10.48 -11.16 8.91
N ASN A 31 10.77 -11.45 7.65
CA ASN A 31 11.61 -10.59 6.83
C ASN A 31 10.81 -9.52 6.05
N ASN A 32 9.51 -9.69 5.87
CA ASN A 32 8.73 -8.81 5.02
C ASN A 32 7.46 -8.26 5.70
N ASP A 33 6.70 -9.10 6.41
CA ASP A 33 5.44 -8.64 6.98
C ASP A 33 5.66 -7.74 8.20
N ILE A 34 6.67 -8.00 9.02
CA ILE A 34 7.05 -7.13 10.14
C ILE A 34 7.54 -5.77 9.65
N ASP A 35 8.36 -5.73 8.60
CA ASP A 35 8.83 -4.48 8.01
C ASP A 35 7.66 -3.64 7.44
N ILE A 36 6.68 -4.27 6.81
CA ILE A 36 5.47 -3.58 6.32
C ILE A 36 4.70 -2.95 7.48
N ILE A 37 4.54 -3.69 8.59
CA ILE A 37 3.84 -3.19 9.80
C ILE A 37 4.62 -2.01 10.40
N CYS A 38 5.91 -2.15 10.60
CA CYS A 38 6.76 -1.10 11.18
C CYS A 38 6.76 0.16 10.31
N ASN A 39 6.95 0.03 9.00
CA ASN A 39 6.95 1.15 8.07
C ASN A 39 5.60 1.88 8.03
N PHE A 40 4.48 1.14 8.07
CA PHE A 40 3.15 1.74 8.14
C PHE A 40 2.99 2.58 9.42
N LEU A 41 3.35 2.04 10.58
CA LEU A 41 3.26 2.74 11.87
C LEU A 41 4.21 3.95 11.95
N CYS A 42 5.44 3.83 11.47
CA CYS A 42 6.41 4.94 11.44
C CYS A 42 5.91 6.12 10.58
N ASN A 43 5.27 5.82 9.45
CA ASN A 43 4.75 6.85 8.55
C ASN A 43 3.40 7.44 9.01
N LEU A 44 2.76 6.88 10.03
CA LEU A 44 1.40 7.27 10.44
C LEU A 44 1.36 8.73 10.92
N ILE A 45 2.37 9.18 11.66
CA ILE A 45 2.49 10.57 12.17
C ILE A 45 2.52 11.55 11.01
N THR A 46 3.39 11.33 10.02
CA THR A 46 3.49 12.20 8.84
C THR A 46 2.16 12.29 8.09
N ARG A 47 1.43 11.18 8.01
CA ARG A 47 0.13 11.11 7.34
C ARG A 47 -0.97 11.86 8.08
N ILE A 48 -0.93 11.88 9.41
CA ILE A 48 -1.85 12.69 10.23
C ILE A 48 -1.63 14.18 9.93
N PHE A 49 -0.38 14.65 9.89
CA PHE A 49 -0.07 16.03 9.53
C PHE A 49 -0.58 16.41 8.13
N GLN A 50 -0.47 15.53 7.15
CA GLN A 50 -0.99 15.75 5.80
C GLN A 50 -2.52 15.86 5.76
N ILE A 51 -3.23 15.08 6.60
CA ILE A 51 -4.68 15.20 6.74
C ILE A 51 -5.06 16.54 7.36
N VAL A 52 -4.33 17.00 8.38
CA VAL A 52 -4.57 18.31 9.01
C VAL A 52 -4.32 19.42 7.99
N GLU A 53 -3.22 19.40 7.24
CA GLU A 53 -2.92 20.34 6.16
C GLU A 53 -4.05 20.39 5.12
N PHE A 54 -4.60 19.25 4.75
CA PHE A 54 -5.74 19.15 3.84
C PHE A 54 -6.94 19.97 4.34
N PHE A 55 -7.34 19.82 5.60
CA PHE A 55 -8.45 20.59 6.16
C PHE A 55 -8.17 22.09 6.22
N ILE A 56 -6.95 22.50 6.55
CA ILE A 56 -6.55 23.91 6.59
C ILE A 56 -6.70 24.56 5.21
N ILE A 57 -6.26 23.87 4.14
CA ILE A 57 -6.36 24.39 2.77
C ILE A 57 -7.82 24.49 2.32
N TYR A 58 -8.67 23.54 2.70
CA TYR A 58 -10.11 23.64 2.41
C TYR A 58 -10.77 24.80 3.13
N ALA A 59 -10.44 25.04 4.39
CA ALA A 59 -10.92 26.22 5.13
C ALA A 59 -10.49 27.53 4.45
N TYR A 60 -9.26 27.58 3.92
CA TYR A 60 -8.79 28.71 3.13
C TYR A 60 -9.64 28.91 1.85
N PHE A 61 -9.90 27.87 1.07
CA PHE A 61 -10.70 27.98 -0.15
C PHE A 61 -12.15 28.39 0.10
N ILE A 62 -12.77 27.95 1.20
CA ILE A 62 -14.10 28.44 1.61
C ILE A 62 -14.10 29.96 1.79
N SER A 63 -13.09 30.47 2.51
CA SER A 63 -12.97 31.90 2.81
C SER A 63 -12.61 32.73 1.59
N PHE A 64 -11.90 32.16 0.62
CA PHE A 64 -11.35 32.87 -0.52
C PHE A 64 -12.32 32.91 -1.70
N ASN A 65 -12.83 31.79 -2.18
CA ASN A 65 -13.78 31.72 -3.29
C ASN A 65 -14.60 30.41 -3.22
N PHE A 66 -15.89 30.58 -3.00
CA PHE A 66 -16.80 29.45 -2.81
C PHE A 66 -16.94 28.57 -4.05
N THR A 67 -16.79 29.10 -5.26
CA THR A 67 -16.85 28.29 -6.50
C THR A 67 -15.63 27.40 -6.63
N ILE A 68 -14.41 27.89 -6.35
CA ILE A 68 -13.18 27.08 -6.33
C ILE A 68 -13.29 25.98 -5.28
N PHE A 69 -13.82 26.29 -4.10
CA PHE A 69 -14.07 25.31 -3.05
C PHE A 69 -15.02 24.19 -3.51
N ILE A 70 -16.16 24.51 -4.16
CA ILE A 70 -17.08 23.50 -4.68
C ILE A 70 -16.41 22.60 -5.72
N ILE A 71 -15.68 23.18 -6.68
CA ILE A 71 -14.96 22.41 -7.70
C ILE A 71 -13.98 21.43 -7.04
N THR A 72 -13.21 21.91 -6.05
CA THR A 72 -12.23 21.09 -5.33
C THR A 72 -12.89 19.94 -4.55
N ILE A 73 -14.03 20.19 -3.90
CA ILE A 73 -14.78 19.15 -3.19
C ILE A 73 -15.30 18.08 -4.14
N ILE A 74 -15.89 18.47 -5.28
CA ILE A 74 -16.42 17.50 -6.26
C ILE A 74 -15.30 16.57 -6.73
N ILE A 75 -14.14 17.14 -7.08
CA ILE A 75 -12.97 16.35 -7.50
C ILE A 75 -12.51 15.43 -6.38
N SER A 76 -12.46 15.93 -5.15
CA SER A 76 -12.05 15.16 -3.97
C SER A 76 -12.96 13.97 -3.70
N ILE A 77 -14.27 14.16 -3.78
CA ILE A 77 -15.25 13.08 -3.62
C ILE A 77 -15.08 12.03 -4.73
N LEU A 78 -14.88 12.46 -5.97
CA LEU A 78 -14.62 11.56 -7.10
C LEU A 78 -13.39 10.71 -6.84
N MET A 79 -12.30 11.31 -6.36
CA MET A 79 -11.07 10.61 -6.01
C MET A 79 -11.26 9.57 -4.91
N ILE A 80 -11.96 9.94 -3.83
CA ILE A 80 -12.27 9.02 -2.73
C ILE A 80 -13.06 7.80 -3.24
N ILE A 81 -14.05 8.00 -4.10
CA ILE A 81 -14.83 6.91 -4.70
C ILE A 81 -13.93 5.98 -5.51
N VAL A 82 -13.02 6.53 -6.31
CA VAL A 82 -12.04 5.73 -7.08
C VAL A 82 -11.18 4.88 -6.14
N TYR A 83 -10.63 5.46 -5.08
CA TYR A 83 -9.78 4.74 -4.12
C TYR A 83 -10.54 3.63 -3.38
N ILE A 84 -11.76 3.88 -2.93
CA ILE A 84 -12.57 2.86 -2.24
C ILE A 84 -12.87 1.68 -3.18
N LYS A 85 -13.30 1.95 -4.42
CA LYS A 85 -13.59 0.89 -5.40
C LYS A 85 -12.33 0.12 -5.80
N ALA A 86 -11.22 0.80 -5.98
CA ALA A 86 -9.94 0.20 -6.35
C ALA A 86 -9.34 -0.64 -5.21
N GLY A 87 -9.48 -0.19 -3.95
CA GLY A 87 -8.88 -0.80 -2.78
C GLY A 87 -9.25 -2.29 -2.62
N LYS A 88 -10.51 -2.64 -2.79
CA LYS A 88 -10.98 -4.05 -2.71
C LYS A 88 -10.30 -4.95 -3.75
N LYS A 89 -10.09 -4.46 -4.98
CA LYS A 89 -9.41 -5.20 -6.06
C LYS A 89 -7.92 -5.35 -5.75
N VAL A 90 -7.29 -4.29 -5.28
CA VAL A 90 -5.87 -4.28 -4.88
C VAL A 90 -5.64 -5.27 -3.73
N GLN A 91 -6.49 -5.27 -2.69
CA GLN A 91 -6.41 -6.22 -1.58
C GLN A 91 -6.45 -7.67 -2.05
N LYS A 92 -7.42 -8.03 -2.88
CA LYS A 92 -7.55 -9.40 -3.42
C LYS A 92 -6.29 -9.83 -4.20
N LEU A 93 -5.74 -8.93 -5.01
CA LEU A 93 -4.51 -9.20 -5.76
C LEU A 93 -3.29 -9.30 -4.83
N ASN A 94 -3.21 -8.49 -3.78
CA ASN A 94 -2.13 -8.53 -2.81
C ASN A 94 -2.11 -9.85 -2.01
N ILE A 95 -3.27 -10.33 -1.56
CA ILE A 95 -3.40 -11.64 -0.91
C ILE A 95 -2.87 -12.75 -1.83
N LYS A 96 -3.29 -12.74 -3.10
CA LYS A 96 -2.82 -13.73 -4.08
C LYS A 96 -1.32 -13.65 -4.34
N ARG A 97 -0.76 -12.43 -4.40
CA ARG A 97 0.67 -12.20 -4.56
C ARG A 97 1.45 -12.76 -3.37
N LYS A 98 1.01 -12.45 -2.13
CA LYS A 98 1.66 -12.94 -0.91
C LYS A 98 1.62 -14.47 -0.80
N SER A 99 0.48 -15.10 -1.05
CA SER A 99 0.35 -16.55 -1.06
C SER A 99 1.28 -17.21 -2.09
N SER A 100 1.41 -16.61 -3.28
CA SER A 100 2.34 -17.12 -4.30
C SER A 100 3.81 -16.92 -3.92
N LEU A 101 4.12 -15.87 -3.15
CA LEU A 101 5.47 -15.63 -2.59
C LEU A 101 5.80 -16.69 -1.54
N ASP A 102 4.86 -17.01 -0.65
CA ASP A 102 5.04 -18.03 0.37
C ASP A 102 5.37 -19.40 -0.26
N ASN A 103 4.58 -19.80 -1.28
CA ASN A 103 4.83 -21.06 -2.00
C ASN A 103 6.22 -21.09 -2.65
N LYS A 104 6.64 -19.99 -3.28
CA LYS A 104 8.00 -19.85 -3.84
C LYS A 104 9.06 -20.03 -2.75
N THR A 105 8.88 -19.39 -1.59
CA THR A 105 9.85 -19.44 -0.48
C THR A 105 9.94 -20.85 0.10
N ILE A 106 8.79 -21.55 0.26
CA ILE A 106 8.74 -22.95 0.68
C ILE A 106 9.56 -23.84 -0.26
N MET A 107 9.36 -23.67 -1.58
CA MET A 107 10.09 -24.47 -2.57
C MET A 107 11.59 -24.13 -2.58
N LEU A 108 11.96 -22.87 -2.31
CA LEU A 108 13.35 -22.47 -2.17
C LEU A 108 14.01 -23.19 -0.97
N HIS A 109 13.34 -23.22 0.19
CA HIS A 109 13.84 -23.96 1.37
C HIS A 109 13.98 -25.46 1.10
N LYS A 110 13.01 -26.07 0.41
CA LYS A 110 13.08 -27.48 0.01
C LYS A 110 14.26 -27.76 -0.92
N LEU A 111 14.57 -26.83 -1.83
CA LEU A 111 15.72 -26.96 -2.70
C LEU A 111 17.03 -26.90 -1.91
N TYR A 112 17.15 -25.95 -0.97
CA TYR A 112 18.34 -25.85 -0.12
C TYR A 112 18.55 -27.10 0.71
N SER A 113 17.49 -27.67 1.32
CA SER A 113 17.62 -28.93 2.07
C SER A 113 17.99 -30.11 1.17
N ALA A 114 17.42 -30.20 -0.04
CA ALA A 114 17.77 -31.27 -0.99
C ALA A 114 19.22 -31.16 -1.47
N LEU A 115 19.75 -29.93 -1.63
CA LEU A 115 21.17 -29.71 -1.97
C LEU A 115 22.09 -30.09 -0.82
N ALA A 116 21.73 -29.74 0.43
CA ALA A 116 22.51 -30.09 1.62
C ALA A 116 22.61 -31.63 1.79
N ASP A 117 21.49 -32.36 1.57
CA ASP A 117 21.40 -33.80 1.72
C ASP A 117 21.92 -34.58 0.48
N LYS A 118 22.39 -33.90 -0.57
CA LYS A 118 22.83 -34.48 -1.86
C LYS A 118 21.82 -35.50 -2.44
N LYS A 119 20.51 -35.20 -2.33
CA LYS A 119 19.42 -36.08 -2.78
C LYS A 119 19.23 -36.02 -4.31
N SER A 120 18.80 -37.15 -4.88
CA SER A 120 18.44 -37.26 -6.31
C SER A 120 17.23 -36.42 -6.72
N THR A 121 16.51 -35.82 -5.76
CA THR A 121 15.30 -35.01 -5.98
C THR A 121 15.57 -33.54 -6.35
N ILE A 122 16.83 -33.14 -6.51
CA ILE A 122 17.22 -31.74 -6.80
C ILE A 122 16.55 -31.22 -8.09
N THR A 123 16.61 -32.01 -9.18
CA THR A 123 16.06 -31.59 -10.50
C THR A 123 14.53 -31.41 -10.44
N SER A 124 13.82 -32.31 -9.76
CA SER A 124 12.37 -32.20 -9.60
C SER A 124 11.96 -30.98 -8.78
N THR A 125 12.68 -30.70 -7.68
CA THR A 125 12.47 -29.55 -6.82
C THR A 125 12.77 -28.25 -7.57
N MET A 126 13.80 -28.21 -8.41
CA MET A 126 14.15 -27.05 -9.22
C MET A 126 13.06 -26.73 -10.27
N ASN A 127 12.47 -27.76 -10.88
CA ASN A 127 11.34 -27.60 -11.81
C ASN A 127 10.09 -27.04 -11.11
N LEU A 128 9.78 -27.53 -9.90
CA LEU A 128 8.69 -27.01 -9.08
C LEU A 128 8.93 -25.55 -8.66
N LEU A 129 10.14 -25.21 -8.22
CA LEU A 129 10.53 -23.83 -7.89
C LEU A 129 10.37 -22.92 -9.10
N SER A 130 10.77 -23.34 -10.30
CA SER A 130 10.59 -22.57 -11.54
C SER A 130 9.11 -22.28 -11.81
N LYS A 131 8.23 -23.28 -11.63
CA LYS A 131 6.79 -23.14 -11.78
C LYS A 131 6.21 -22.14 -10.76
N ASP A 132 6.57 -22.25 -9.50
CA ASP A 132 6.10 -21.37 -8.44
C ASP A 132 6.64 -19.94 -8.60
N ASN A 133 7.87 -19.78 -9.06
CA ASN A 133 8.44 -18.48 -9.43
C ASN A 133 7.66 -17.82 -10.57
N LYS A 134 7.31 -18.56 -11.62
CA LYS A 134 6.47 -18.04 -12.71
C LYS A 134 5.09 -17.62 -12.20
N THR A 135 4.50 -18.38 -11.29
CA THR A 135 3.20 -18.07 -10.68
C THR A 135 3.27 -16.80 -9.86
N TYR A 136 4.31 -16.65 -9.03
CA TYR A 136 4.57 -15.42 -8.27
C TYR A 136 4.79 -14.22 -9.20
N LEU A 137 5.64 -14.34 -10.23
CA LEU A 137 5.89 -13.24 -11.17
C LEU A 137 4.61 -12.78 -11.87
N ARG A 138 3.74 -13.69 -12.28
CA ARG A 138 2.43 -13.35 -12.87
C ARG A 138 1.51 -12.65 -11.87
N ALA A 139 1.47 -13.11 -10.62
CA ALA A 139 0.66 -12.48 -9.58
C ALA A 139 1.19 -11.08 -9.24
N ASN A 140 2.51 -10.93 -9.11
CA ASN A 140 3.18 -9.66 -8.85
C ASN A 140 2.98 -8.66 -9.99
N TYR A 141 3.12 -9.11 -11.24
CA TYR A 141 2.87 -8.28 -12.43
C TYR A 141 1.42 -7.77 -12.45
N LYS A 142 0.42 -8.65 -12.25
CA LYS A 142 -0.99 -8.24 -12.21
C LYS A 142 -1.28 -7.24 -11.09
N TYR A 143 -0.70 -7.44 -9.92
CA TYR A 143 -0.81 -6.52 -8.80
C TYR A 143 -0.23 -5.13 -9.15
N ASN A 144 0.99 -5.09 -9.68
CA ASN A 144 1.67 -3.85 -10.03
C ASN A 144 0.97 -3.09 -11.18
N VAL A 145 0.52 -3.79 -12.24
CA VAL A 145 -0.22 -3.16 -13.34
C VAL A 145 -1.50 -2.50 -12.86
N VAL A 146 -2.25 -3.16 -11.97
CA VAL A 146 -3.49 -2.58 -11.43
C VAL A 146 -3.20 -1.36 -10.56
N ILE A 147 -2.19 -1.42 -9.69
CA ILE A 147 -1.81 -0.27 -8.84
C ILE A 147 -1.34 0.90 -9.71
N GLN A 148 -0.41 0.66 -10.62
CA GLN A 148 0.10 1.71 -11.50
C GLN A 148 -1.01 2.31 -12.38
N GLY A 149 -1.92 1.47 -12.89
CA GLY A 149 -3.08 1.94 -13.65
C GLY A 149 -3.99 2.87 -12.83
N ILE A 150 -4.21 2.58 -11.55
CA ILE A 150 -4.98 3.44 -10.65
C ILE A 150 -4.24 4.75 -10.41
N ILE A 151 -2.93 4.70 -10.13
CA ILE A 151 -2.10 5.88 -9.89
C ILE A 151 -2.13 6.82 -11.10
N TYR A 152 -1.87 6.29 -12.31
CA TYR A 152 -1.89 7.10 -13.54
C TYR A 152 -3.26 7.66 -13.87
N PHE A 153 -4.34 6.91 -13.62
CA PHE A 153 -5.70 7.43 -13.79
C PHE A 153 -5.96 8.60 -12.85
N VAL A 154 -5.57 8.47 -11.57
CA VAL A 154 -5.69 9.51 -10.56
C VAL A 154 -4.88 10.74 -10.95
N LEU A 155 -3.61 10.58 -11.34
CA LEU A 155 -2.76 11.67 -11.81
C LEU A 155 -3.37 12.38 -13.02
N GLY A 156 -3.95 11.65 -13.97
CA GLY A 156 -4.65 12.24 -15.11
C GLY A 156 -5.83 13.12 -14.71
N VAL A 157 -6.68 12.63 -13.79
CA VAL A 157 -7.80 13.44 -13.25
C VAL A 157 -7.29 14.69 -12.53
N ILE A 158 -6.23 14.56 -11.77
CA ILE A 158 -5.54 15.65 -11.07
C ILE A 158 -5.10 16.73 -12.06
N GLU A 159 -4.34 16.37 -13.09
CA GLU A 159 -3.82 17.35 -14.05
C GLU A 159 -4.95 18.06 -14.80
N VAL A 160 -5.96 17.34 -15.26
CA VAL A 160 -7.13 17.95 -15.92
C VAL A 160 -7.82 18.94 -14.98
N SER A 161 -8.03 18.58 -13.73
CA SER A 161 -8.67 19.46 -12.75
C SER A 161 -7.84 20.70 -12.43
N ARG A 162 -6.51 20.57 -12.43
CA ARG A 162 -5.58 21.70 -12.26
C ARG A 162 -5.76 22.73 -13.38
N TYR A 163 -5.82 22.30 -14.63
CA TYR A 163 -6.09 23.21 -15.75
C TYR A 163 -7.45 23.91 -15.66
N ILE A 164 -8.49 23.20 -15.24
CA ILE A 164 -9.83 23.80 -15.04
C ILE A 164 -9.77 24.92 -14.02
N ILE A 165 -9.11 24.70 -12.88
CA ILE A 165 -9.01 25.73 -11.83
C ILE A 165 -8.17 26.91 -12.27
N ILE A 166 -7.07 26.71 -13.00
CA ILE A 166 -6.26 27.80 -13.55
C ILE A 166 -7.09 28.64 -14.52
N LEU A 167 -7.78 28.02 -15.48
CA LEU A 167 -8.62 28.72 -16.44
C LEU A 167 -9.72 29.54 -15.76
N TYR A 168 -10.36 28.94 -14.74
CA TYR A 168 -11.35 29.65 -13.95
C TYR A 168 -10.74 30.81 -13.15
N SER A 169 -9.54 30.67 -12.61
CA SER A 169 -8.82 31.74 -11.91
C SER A 169 -8.45 32.89 -12.85
N ILE A 170 -8.03 32.60 -14.09
CA ILE A 170 -7.78 33.63 -15.12
C ILE A 170 -9.06 34.36 -15.44
N TYR A 171 -10.18 33.68 -15.57
CA TYR A 171 -11.49 34.31 -15.76
C TYR A 171 -11.82 35.25 -14.58
N LEU A 172 -11.61 34.85 -13.34
CA LEU A 172 -11.84 35.70 -12.16
C LEU A 172 -10.96 36.96 -12.15
N VAL A 173 -9.71 36.89 -12.63
CA VAL A 173 -8.84 38.05 -12.82
C VAL A 173 -9.40 38.99 -13.91
N SER A 174 -9.86 38.41 -15.03
CA SER A 174 -10.38 39.22 -16.15
C SER A 174 -11.61 40.04 -15.79
N ILE A 175 -12.41 39.59 -14.82
CA ILE A 175 -13.58 40.35 -14.30
C ILE A 175 -13.24 41.21 -13.06
N GLY A 176 -11.96 41.28 -12.66
CA GLY A 176 -11.49 42.07 -11.53
C GLY A 176 -11.82 41.53 -10.14
N ASN A 177 -12.26 40.29 -10.02
CA ASN A 177 -12.64 39.69 -8.72
C ASN A 177 -11.43 39.25 -7.87
N ILE A 178 -10.30 39.01 -8.50
CA ILE A 178 -9.05 38.60 -7.81
C ILE A 178 -7.84 39.25 -8.49
N GLU A 179 -6.77 39.43 -7.74
CA GLU A 179 -5.49 39.93 -8.26
C GLU A 179 -4.73 38.82 -8.99
N ILE A 180 -3.91 39.17 -9.99
CA ILE A 180 -3.13 38.22 -10.80
C ILE A 180 -2.19 37.37 -9.95
N GLY A 181 -1.62 37.92 -8.88
CA GLY A 181 -0.76 37.18 -7.93
C GLY A 181 -1.48 36.07 -7.20
N THR A 182 -2.80 36.17 -7.05
CA THR A 182 -3.62 35.17 -6.37
C THR A 182 -3.72 33.86 -7.17
N ILE A 183 -3.53 33.90 -8.49
CA ILE A 183 -3.48 32.68 -9.32
C ILE A 183 -2.35 31.75 -8.83
N LEU A 184 -1.19 32.29 -8.47
CA LEU A 184 -0.05 31.50 -7.97
C LEU A 184 -0.37 30.85 -6.61
N LEU A 185 -1.09 31.56 -5.74
CA LEU A 185 -1.53 30.99 -4.46
C LEU A 185 -2.53 29.86 -4.67
N ILE A 186 -3.53 30.06 -5.52
CA ILE A 186 -4.52 29.02 -5.86
C ILE A 186 -3.81 27.79 -6.45
N TYR A 187 -2.89 28.00 -7.39
CA TYR A 187 -2.12 26.92 -8.00
C TYR A 187 -1.30 26.14 -6.96
N SER A 188 -0.61 26.83 -6.06
CA SER A 188 0.21 26.22 -5.02
C SER A 188 -0.62 25.42 -4.03
N TYR A 189 -1.71 25.99 -3.52
CA TYR A 189 -2.59 25.30 -2.56
C TYR A 189 -3.34 24.15 -3.22
N TYR A 190 -3.78 24.32 -4.44
CA TYR A 190 -4.38 23.22 -5.18
C TYR A 190 -3.38 22.10 -5.43
N GLY A 191 -2.14 22.40 -5.78
CA GLY A 191 -1.06 21.42 -5.88
C GLY A 191 -0.85 20.63 -4.60
N LYS A 192 -0.93 21.26 -3.43
CA LYS A 192 -0.86 20.59 -2.13
C LYS A 192 -2.06 19.67 -1.85
N ILE A 193 -3.28 20.10 -2.18
CA ILE A 193 -4.45 19.18 -2.09
C ILE A 193 -4.21 17.93 -2.92
N LEU A 194 -3.68 18.09 -4.13
CA LEU A 194 -3.45 16.98 -5.04
C LEU A 194 -2.37 16.03 -4.52
N SER A 195 -1.25 16.56 -4.00
CA SER A 195 -0.21 15.72 -3.38
C SER A 195 -0.76 14.94 -2.17
N ASN A 196 -1.66 15.55 -1.40
CA ASN A 196 -2.33 14.86 -0.28
C ASN A 196 -3.25 13.73 -0.78
N PHE A 197 -3.88 13.85 -1.96
CA PHE A 197 -4.63 12.75 -2.57
C PHE A 197 -3.73 11.60 -3.05
N GLU A 198 -2.55 11.87 -3.60
CA GLU A 198 -1.56 10.83 -3.91
C GLU A 198 -1.20 10.05 -2.64
N VAL A 199 -0.97 10.77 -1.54
CA VAL A 199 -0.70 10.16 -0.24
C VAL A 199 -1.87 9.33 0.27
N LEU A 200 -3.12 9.81 0.15
CA LEU A 200 -4.31 9.02 0.49
C LEU A 200 -4.41 7.73 -0.33
N GLY A 201 -4.01 7.76 -1.60
CA GLY A 201 -3.92 6.59 -2.45
C GLY A 201 -2.89 5.57 -1.95
N THR A 202 -1.70 6.04 -1.60
CA THR A 202 -0.66 5.17 -1.02
C THR A 202 -1.04 4.66 0.36
N ILE A 203 -1.67 5.48 1.22
CA ILE A 203 -2.21 5.06 2.52
C ILE A 203 -3.16 3.88 2.34
N THR A 204 -4.07 3.94 1.37
CA THR A 204 -5.02 2.85 1.12
C THR A 204 -4.31 1.55 0.76
N ALA A 205 -3.30 1.59 -0.10
CA ALA A 205 -2.51 0.44 -0.49
C ALA A 205 -1.65 -0.09 0.68
N ASP A 206 -1.05 0.80 1.46
CA ASP A 206 -0.23 0.46 2.62
C ASP A 206 -1.09 -0.09 3.77
N TYR A 207 -2.27 0.48 4.03
CA TYR A 207 -3.23 -0.04 5.00
C TYR A 207 -3.71 -1.45 4.62
N GLN A 208 -3.98 -1.69 3.33
CA GLN A 208 -4.31 -3.02 2.82
C GLN A 208 -3.16 -4.02 3.06
N SER A 209 -1.92 -3.60 2.77
CA SER A 209 -0.74 -4.41 3.01
C SER A 209 -0.50 -4.66 4.50
N PHE A 210 -0.66 -3.64 5.33
CA PHE A 210 -0.60 -3.72 6.79
C PHE A 210 -1.65 -4.70 7.34
N THR A 211 -2.91 -4.57 6.93
CA THR A 211 -4.00 -5.45 7.39
C THR A 211 -3.75 -6.91 7.02
N VAL A 212 -3.28 -7.17 5.81
CA VAL A 212 -2.93 -8.54 5.37
C VAL A 212 -1.76 -9.08 6.19
N SER A 213 -0.71 -8.28 6.41
CA SER A 213 0.46 -8.68 7.20
C SER A 213 0.09 -8.91 8.67
N LEU A 214 -0.72 -8.03 9.26
CA LEU A 214 -1.20 -8.16 10.64
C LEU A 214 -2.08 -9.41 10.82
N THR A 215 -2.96 -9.69 9.86
CA THR A 215 -3.80 -10.90 9.90
C THR A 215 -2.96 -12.18 9.85
N ARG A 216 -1.87 -12.18 9.09
CA ARG A 216 -0.95 -13.32 9.01
C ARG A 216 -0.16 -13.49 10.31
N LEU A 217 0.32 -12.39 10.89
CA LEU A 217 1.01 -12.40 12.18
C LEU A 217 0.08 -12.94 13.28
N ASN A 218 -1.17 -12.42 13.37
CA ASN A 218 -2.13 -12.86 14.38
C ASN A 218 -2.54 -14.33 14.25
N LYS A 219 -2.59 -14.89 13.04
CA LYS A 219 -2.88 -16.32 12.87
C LYS A 219 -1.81 -17.21 13.48
N ILE A 220 -0.59 -16.77 13.54
CA ILE A 220 0.52 -17.52 14.15
C ILE A 220 0.45 -17.37 15.66
N THR A 221 0.28 -16.16 16.18
CA THR A 221 0.19 -15.91 17.63
C THR A 221 -1.06 -16.52 18.28
N MET A 222 -2.22 -16.56 17.58
CA MET A 222 -3.42 -17.22 18.09
C MET A 222 -3.33 -18.74 18.10
N LYS A 223 -2.55 -19.36 17.19
CA LYS A 223 -2.28 -20.81 17.25
C LYS A 223 -1.46 -21.17 18.48
N GLU A 224 -0.62 -20.27 18.99
CA GLU A 224 0.12 -20.45 20.22
C GLU A 224 -0.80 -20.49 21.47
N ASN A 225 -1.79 -19.59 21.54
CA ASN A 225 -2.71 -19.50 22.68
C ASN A 225 -3.72 -20.67 22.79
N ILE A 226 -3.86 -21.49 21.73
CA ILE A 226 -4.73 -22.67 21.73
C ILE A 226 -3.91 -23.95 22.01
N ALA A 227 -2.58 -23.88 21.92
CA ALA A 227 -1.67 -25.01 22.15
C ALA A 227 -1.06 -25.06 23.56
N ASN A 228 -1.28 -23.99 24.36
CA ASN A 228 -0.99 -23.91 25.80
C ASN A 228 -2.27 -24.06 26.62
#